data_68304e8b1b6943750cd34130d3629f67
#
_entry.id   68304e8b1b6943750cd34130d3629f67
#
_cell.length_a   1.000
_cell.length_b   1.000
_cell.length_c   1.000
_cell.angle_alpha   90.00
_cell.angle_beta   90.00
_cell.angle_gamma   90.00
#
_symmetry.space_group_name_H-M   'P 1'
#
loop_
_entity.id
_entity.type
_entity.pdbx_description
1 polymer ?
#
loop_
_entity_poly.entity_id
_entity_poly.type
_entity_poly.pdbx_seq_one_letter_code
_entity_poly.pdbx_strand_id
1 'polypeptide(L)'
;MKHTLKYVKTGLWYRPIIPVTLRFNKIEFNYLALLDSGADFNIFHADIAKILKLDLSKLKNLVDFSGINGRGIGYFTSLDIGIENDFINNTPVVFSNDISENGYGILGQQGFFNNFKIEFSYKTKNIILTPNK
;
A
#
# COMPACT_ATOMS: atom_id res chain seq x y z
N MET A 1 -15.71 -4.47 7.56
CA MET A 1 -16.67 -4.39 6.44
C MET A 1 -16.04 -5.01 5.19
N LYS A 2 -16.83 -5.78 4.46
CA LYS A 2 -16.37 -6.45 3.23
C LYS A 2 -16.36 -5.46 2.07
N HIS A 3 -15.27 -5.47 1.30
CA HIS A 3 -15.13 -4.59 0.13
C HIS A 3 -15.00 -5.42 -1.13
N THR A 4 -15.72 -5.05 -2.16
CA THR A 4 -15.61 -5.66 -3.49
C THR A 4 -15.09 -4.61 -4.46
N LEU A 5 -13.90 -4.85 -4.99
CA LEU A 5 -13.21 -3.92 -5.86
C LEU A 5 -12.92 -4.57 -7.22
N LYS A 6 -12.51 -3.78 -8.18
CA LYS A 6 -12.23 -4.24 -9.54
C LYS A 6 -10.75 -4.16 -9.85
N TYR A 7 -10.27 -5.09 -10.66
CA TYR A 7 -8.96 -4.97 -11.28
C TYR A 7 -8.93 -3.71 -12.15
N VAL A 8 -7.75 -3.12 -12.28
CA VAL A 8 -7.52 -1.96 -13.13
C VAL A 8 -6.75 -2.38 -14.37
N LYS A 9 -7.23 -1.95 -15.54
CA LYS A 9 -6.53 -2.22 -16.79
C LYS A 9 -5.37 -1.24 -16.94
N THR A 10 -4.15 -1.78 -17.06
CA THR A 10 -2.93 -1.01 -17.24
C THR A 10 -2.26 -1.48 -18.54
N GLY A 11 -2.37 -0.69 -19.60
CA GLY A 11 -1.93 -1.11 -20.93
C GLY A 11 -2.76 -2.27 -21.44
N LEU A 12 -2.11 -3.41 -21.70
CA LEU A 12 -2.78 -4.62 -22.21
C LEU A 12 -3.27 -5.55 -21.11
N TRP A 13 -2.90 -5.31 -19.86
CA TRP A 13 -3.12 -6.27 -18.79
C TRP A 13 -3.97 -5.69 -17.67
N TYR A 14 -4.69 -6.57 -16.97
CA TYR A 14 -5.43 -6.21 -15.76
C TYR A 14 -4.58 -6.51 -14.54
N ARG A 15 -4.55 -5.59 -13.57
CA ARG A 15 -3.76 -5.72 -12.35
C ARG A 15 -4.60 -5.46 -11.10
N PRO A 16 -4.28 -6.13 -9.99
CA PRO A 16 -5.01 -5.94 -8.73
C PRO A 16 -4.56 -4.66 -8.02
N ILE A 17 -4.91 -3.54 -8.63
CA ILE A 17 -4.59 -2.20 -8.12
C ILE A 17 -5.87 -1.61 -7.54
N ILE A 18 -5.79 -1.12 -6.31
CA ILE A 18 -6.96 -0.57 -5.60
C ILE A 18 -6.70 0.85 -5.13
N PRO A 19 -7.77 1.67 -5.05
CA PRO A 19 -7.65 2.99 -4.44
C PRO A 19 -7.49 2.87 -2.94
N VAL A 20 -6.58 3.66 -2.38
CA VAL A 20 -6.35 3.76 -0.95
C VAL A 20 -6.29 5.22 -0.54
N THR A 21 -6.62 5.50 0.70
CA THR A 21 -6.42 6.81 1.32
C THR A 21 -5.37 6.66 2.40
N LEU A 22 -4.28 7.40 2.28
CA LEU A 22 -3.24 7.45 3.30
C LEU A 22 -3.51 8.67 4.18
N ARG A 23 -3.51 8.47 5.50
CA ARG A 23 -3.80 9.55 6.45
C ARG A 23 -2.74 9.61 7.53
N PHE A 24 -2.19 10.82 7.74
CA PHE A 24 -1.24 11.09 8.80
C PHE A 24 -1.56 12.45 9.41
N ASN A 25 -1.82 12.49 10.72
CA ASN A 25 -2.15 13.73 11.43
C ASN A 25 -3.23 14.55 10.74
N LYS A 26 -4.32 13.91 10.37
CA LYS A 26 -5.50 14.53 9.70
C LYS A 26 -5.25 14.96 8.25
N ILE A 27 -4.06 14.75 7.71
CA ILE A 27 -3.78 15.01 6.30
C ILE A 27 -4.01 13.71 5.54
N GLU A 28 -4.83 13.78 4.48
CA GLU A 28 -5.18 12.61 3.68
C GLU A 28 -4.68 12.78 2.25
N PHE A 29 -4.26 11.67 1.65
CA PHE A 29 -3.84 11.64 0.26
C PHE A 29 -4.37 10.36 -0.38
N ASN A 30 -5.12 10.52 -1.47
CA ASN A 30 -5.65 9.39 -2.23
C ASN A 30 -4.62 8.91 -3.24
N TYR A 31 -4.44 7.61 -3.30
CA TYR A 31 -3.43 7.00 -4.18
C TYR A 31 -3.92 5.66 -4.67
N LEU A 32 -3.15 5.05 -5.57
CA LEU A 32 -3.41 3.70 -6.06
C LEU A 32 -2.30 2.77 -5.59
N ALA A 33 -2.67 1.55 -5.20
CA ALA A 33 -1.69 0.59 -4.70
C ALA A 33 -1.97 -0.80 -5.23
N LEU A 34 -0.88 -1.51 -5.52
CA LEU A 34 -0.91 -2.89 -6.01
C LEU A 34 -0.98 -3.84 -4.82
N LEU A 35 -1.92 -4.78 -4.86
CA LEU A 35 -1.97 -5.87 -3.90
C LEU A 35 -0.90 -6.88 -4.27
N ASP A 36 0.12 -7.01 -3.43
CA ASP A 36 1.30 -7.83 -3.74
C ASP A 36 1.59 -8.79 -2.59
N SER A 37 1.14 -10.04 -2.75
CA SER A 37 1.39 -11.08 -1.73
C SER A 37 2.86 -11.43 -1.58
N GLY A 38 3.69 -11.03 -2.54
CA GLY A 38 5.13 -11.25 -2.47
C GLY A 38 5.90 -10.17 -1.71
N ALA A 39 5.22 -9.09 -1.32
CA ALA A 39 5.85 -8.01 -0.55
C ALA A 39 5.63 -8.24 0.94
N ASP A 40 6.67 -8.01 1.73
CA ASP A 40 6.58 -8.16 3.19
C ASP A 40 5.88 -6.97 3.83
N PHE A 41 6.01 -5.78 3.25
CA PHE A 41 5.52 -4.54 3.85
C PHE A 41 4.70 -3.73 2.85
N ASN A 42 3.90 -2.80 3.38
CA ASN A 42 3.32 -1.73 2.57
C ASN A 42 4.44 -0.75 2.21
N ILE A 43 4.56 -0.40 0.94
CA ILE A 43 5.64 0.45 0.46
C ILE A 43 5.07 1.56 -0.42
N PHE A 44 5.43 2.81 -0.11
CA PHE A 44 5.02 3.97 -0.90
C PHE A 44 6.23 4.85 -1.20
N HIS A 45 6.17 5.60 -2.29
CA HIS A 45 7.26 6.49 -2.64
C HIS A 45 7.43 7.59 -1.58
N ALA A 46 8.67 7.93 -1.30
CA ALA A 46 9.02 8.92 -0.27
C ALA A 46 8.38 10.29 -0.51
N ASP A 47 8.09 10.66 -1.77
CA ASP A 47 7.44 11.93 -2.07
C ASP A 47 6.04 12.03 -1.45
N ILE A 48 5.37 10.90 -1.23
CA ILE A 48 4.07 10.90 -0.56
C ILE A 48 4.19 11.31 0.90
N ALA A 49 5.29 10.93 1.55
CA ALA A 49 5.54 11.37 2.93
C ALA A 49 5.59 12.89 3.02
N LYS A 50 6.18 13.55 2.02
CA LYS A 50 6.24 15.02 1.98
C LYS A 50 4.84 15.62 1.87
N ILE A 51 3.97 15.02 1.04
CA ILE A 51 2.58 15.47 0.89
C ILE A 51 1.84 15.36 2.21
N LEU A 52 2.10 14.30 2.97
CA LEU A 52 1.48 14.07 4.27
C LEU A 52 2.14 14.88 5.41
N LYS A 53 3.16 15.66 5.09
CA LYS A 53 3.96 16.43 6.06
C LYS A 53 4.62 15.54 7.11
N LEU A 54 5.03 14.36 6.68
CA LEU A 54 5.76 13.42 7.50
C LEU A 54 7.26 13.59 7.19
N ASP A 55 8.03 13.96 8.19
CA ASP A 55 9.47 14.23 8.02
C ASP A 55 10.28 12.93 8.17
N LEU A 56 10.71 12.39 7.03
CA LEU A 56 11.47 11.13 7.00
C LEU A 56 12.83 11.27 7.68
N SER A 57 13.41 12.48 7.71
CA SER A 57 14.71 12.69 8.34
C SER A 57 14.69 12.44 9.83
N LYS A 58 13.52 12.47 10.46
CA LYS A 58 13.34 12.20 11.88
C LYS A 58 13.13 10.71 12.18
N LEU A 59 12.97 9.89 11.17
CA LEU A 59 12.77 8.45 11.34
C LEU A 59 14.12 7.76 11.44
N LYS A 60 14.26 6.89 12.42
CA LYS A 60 15.52 6.17 12.67
C LYS A 60 15.51 4.74 12.19
N ASN A 61 14.33 4.24 11.83
CA ASN A 61 14.18 2.83 11.45
C ASN A 61 14.30 2.69 9.94
N LEU A 62 15.49 2.37 9.48
CA LEU A 62 15.75 2.03 8.09
C LEU A 62 15.46 0.55 7.88
N VAL A 63 14.87 0.24 6.75
CA VAL A 63 14.51 -1.13 6.38
C VAL A 63 15.04 -1.44 5.00
N ASP A 64 15.74 -2.58 4.87
CA ASP A 64 16.07 -3.16 3.58
C ASP A 64 14.90 -4.00 3.10
N PHE A 65 14.54 -3.85 1.84
CA PHE A 65 13.55 -4.72 1.22
C PHE A 65 14.03 -5.19 -0.13
N SER A 66 13.52 -6.35 -0.57
CA SER A 66 13.84 -6.88 -1.88
C SER A 66 12.55 -7.27 -2.58
N GLY A 67 12.57 -7.24 -3.91
CA GLY A 67 11.43 -7.60 -4.72
C GLY A 67 11.87 -7.86 -6.15
N ILE A 68 10.91 -7.99 -7.06
CA ILE A 68 11.16 -8.28 -8.47
C ILE A 68 12.10 -7.23 -9.08
N ASN A 69 12.00 -5.99 -8.66
CA ASN A 69 12.78 -4.88 -9.19
C ASN A 69 14.09 -4.63 -8.44
N GLY A 70 14.54 -5.58 -7.63
CA GLY A 70 15.78 -5.49 -6.90
C GLY A 70 15.62 -5.15 -5.44
N ARG A 71 16.68 -4.62 -4.83
CA ARG A 71 16.71 -4.26 -3.42
C ARG A 71 16.55 -2.76 -3.26
N GLY A 72 15.96 -2.37 -2.15
CA GLY A 72 15.81 -0.97 -1.81
C GLY A 72 15.93 -0.73 -0.33
N ILE A 73 16.07 0.55 0.03
CA ILE A 73 16.12 1.01 1.41
C ILE A 73 14.93 1.95 1.61
N GLY A 74 14.27 1.80 2.75
CA GLY A 74 13.15 2.64 3.08
C GLY A 74 13.12 3.05 4.54
N TYR A 75 12.22 3.95 4.86
CA TYR A 75 12.01 4.46 6.20
C TYR A 75 10.72 3.87 6.75
N PHE A 76 10.83 3.16 7.86
CA PHE A 76 9.70 2.47 8.49
C PHE A 76 8.94 3.44 9.40
N THR A 77 7.64 3.49 9.23
CA THR A 77 6.76 4.28 10.08
C THR A 77 5.38 3.64 10.12
N SER A 78 4.40 4.33 10.69
CA SER A 78 3.02 3.89 10.66
C SER A 78 2.10 5.06 10.37
N LEU A 79 0.99 4.75 9.69
CA LEU A 79 -0.05 5.72 9.41
C LEU A 79 -1.36 4.96 9.20
N ASP A 80 -2.45 5.69 8.95
CA ASP A 80 -3.73 5.06 8.71
C ASP A 80 -3.93 4.83 7.22
N ILE A 81 -4.44 3.65 6.86
CA ILE A 81 -4.77 3.31 5.47
C ILE A 81 -6.27 3.07 5.38
N GLY A 82 -6.94 3.79 4.50
CA GLY A 82 -8.37 3.69 4.28
C GLY A 82 -8.71 3.00 2.97
N ILE A 83 -9.70 2.12 3.02
CA ILE A 83 -10.33 1.49 1.86
C ILE A 83 -11.80 1.88 1.91
N GLU A 84 -12.24 2.66 0.91
CA GLU A 84 -13.65 3.09 0.86
C GLU A 84 -14.14 3.68 2.19
N ASN A 85 -13.33 4.57 2.79
CA ASN A 85 -13.61 5.23 4.08
C ASN A 85 -13.58 4.33 5.31
N ASP A 86 -13.09 3.11 5.16
CA ASP A 86 -12.90 2.18 6.26
C ASP A 86 -11.40 2.14 6.58
N PHE A 87 -10.99 2.73 7.70
CA PHE A 87 -9.57 2.94 8.00
C PHE A 87 -9.01 1.85 8.90
N ILE A 88 -7.80 1.38 8.54
CA ILE A 88 -6.96 0.55 9.41
C ILE A 88 -5.96 1.50 10.04
N ASN A 89 -6.06 1.67 11.36
CA ASN A 89 -5.22 2.62 12.09
C ASN A 89 -3.85 2.03 12.43
N ASN A 90 -2.85 2.89 12.51
CA ASN A 90 -1.48 2.51 12.90
C ASN A 90 -0.93 1.36 12.07
N THR A 91 -1.04 1.49 10.76
CA THR A 91 -0.60 0.45 9.83
C THR A 91 0.88 0.67 9.47
N PRO A 92 1.72 -0.37 9.56
CA PRO A 92 3.12 -0.22 9.18
C PRO A 92 3.27 0.08 7.70
N VAL A 93 4.12 1.04 7.40
CA VAL A 93 4.41 1.49 6.04
C VAL A 93 5.89 1.79 5.91
N VAL A 94 6.46 1.46 4.75
CA VAL A 94 7.82 1.83 4.38
C VAL A 94 7.73 2.89 3.29
N PHE A 95 8.41 4.02 3.49
CA PHE A 95 8.57 5.03 2.46
C PHE A 95 9.95 4.92 1.85
N SER A 96 10.04 4.90 0.53
CA SER A 96 11.30 4.70 -0.17
C SER A 96 11.40 5.51 -1.44
N ASN A 97 12.61 5.99 -1.74
CA ASN A 97 12.93 6.58 -3.04
C ASN A 97 13.29 5.52 -4.09
N ASP A 98 13.42 4.26 -3.68
CA ASP A 98 13.90 3.18 -4.53
C ASP A 98 12.79 2.45 -5.28
N ILE A 99 11.52 2.84 -5.08
CA ILE A 99 10.43 2.37 -5.93
C ILE A 99 10.11 3.43 -6.96
N SER A 100 9.43 3.03 -8.05
CA SER A 100 9.10 3.97 -9.12
C SER A 100 8.15 5.06 -8.63
N GLU A 101 8.50 6.32 -8.90
CA GLU A 101 7.62 7.45 -8.60
C GLU A 101 6.40 7.51 -9.54
N ASN A 102 6.48 6.85 -10.70
CA ASN A 102 5.37 6.72 -11.64
C ASN A 102 4.57 5.44 -11.43
N GLY A 103 4.96 4.66 -10.44
CA GLY A 103 4.31 3.41 -10.15
C GLY A 103 3.19 3.59 -9.16
N TYR A 104 2.77 2.47 -8.64
CA TYR A 104 1.74 2.41 -7.61
C TYR A 104 2.42 2.17 -6.27
N GLY A 105 1.70 2.46 -5.18
CA GLY A 105 2.09 1.93 -3.89
C GLY A 105 1.98 0.41 -3.90
N ILE A 106 2.54 -0.22 -2.90
CA ILE A 106 2.49 -1.67 -2.72
C ILE A 106 1.83 -1.96 -1.38
N LEU A 107 0.86 -2.87 -1.38
CA LEU A 107 0.24 -3.37 -0.17
C LEU A 107 0.75 -4.80 0.06
N GLY A 108 1.39 -5.02 1.20
CA GLY A 108 2.09 -6.26 1.50
C GLY A 108 1.53 -7.03 2.67
N GLN A 109 2.27 -8.07 3.07
CA GLN A 109 1.84 -9.01 4.10
C GLN A 109 1.64 -8.32 5.44
N GLN A 110 2.66 -7.59 5.91
CA GLN A 110 2.59 -6.88 7.19
C GLN A 110 1.91 -5.54 6.99
N GLY A 111 0.76 -5.36 7.61
CA GLY A 111 0.03 -4.11 7.56
C GLY A 111 -1.17 -4.12 6.64
N PHE A 112 -1.27 -5.06 5.70
CA PHE A 112 -2.47 -5.15 4.86
C PHE A 112 -3.02 -6.57 4.80
N PHE A 113 -2.24 -7.53 4.30
CA PHE A 113 -2.74 -8.91 4.18
C PHE A 113 -3.06 -9.53 5.54
N ASN A 114 -2.38 -9.12 6.60
CA ASN A 114 -2.71 -9.62 7.94
C ASN A 114 -4.02 -9.03 8.48
N ASN A 115 -4.59 -8.02 7.84
CA ASN A 115 -5.88 -7.42 8.24
C ASN A 115 -7.05 -7.89 7.41
N PHE A 116 -6.80 -8.50 6.26
CA PHE A 116 -7.86 -8.94 5.35
C PHE A 116 -7.58 -10.33 4.80
N LYS A 117 -8.65 -11.11 4.67
CA LYS A 117 -8.67 -12.21 3.71
C LYS A 117 -8.90 -11.59 2.34
N ILE A 118 -8.03 -11.88 1.38
CA ILE A 118 -8.10 -11.29 0.05
C ILE A 118 -8.36 -12.38 -0.97
N GLU A 119 -9.44 -12.21 -1.73
CA GLU A 119 -9.81 -13.14 -2.77
C GLU A 119 -9.67 -12.47 -4.14
N PHE A 120 -8.89 -13.08 -5.01
CA PHE A 120 -8.67 -12.59 -6.36
C PHE A 120 -9.41 -13.49 -7.35
N SER A 121 -10.20 -12.88 -8.25
CA SER A 121 -10.77 -13.61 -9.37
C SER A 121 -10.38 -12.90 -10.66
N TYR A 122 -9.38 -13.43 -11.35
CA TYR A 122 -8.93 -12.80 -12.59
C TYR A 122 -9.99 -12.92 -13.69
N LYS A 123 -10.73 -14.04 -13.70
CA LYS A 123 -11.78 -14.25 -14.69
C LYS A 123 -12.86 -13.18 -14.61
N THR A 124 -13.32 -12.85 -13.41
CA THR A 124 -14.37 -11.85 -13.21
C THR A 124 -13.81 -10.45 -12.98
N LYS A 125 -12.47 -10.32 -12.84
CA LYS A 125 -11.78 -9.07 -12.53
C LYS A 125 -12.24 -8.44 -11.23
N ASN A 126 -12.53 -9.29 -10.24
CA ASN A 126 -12.98 -8.85 -8.91
C ASN A 126 -11.93 -9.16 -7.86
N ILE A 127 -11.88 -8.28 -6.86
CA ILE A 127 -11.06 -8.42 -5.66
C ILE A 127 -12.00 -8.27 -4.47
N ILE A 128 -12.00 -9.23 -3.56
CA ILE A 128 -12.83 -9.18 -2.38
C ILE A 128 -11.95 -9.12 -1.14
N LEU A 129 -12.14 -8.07 -0.34
CA LEU A 129 -11.43 -7.87 0.92
C LEU A 129 -12.40 -8.15 2.06
N THR A 130 -12.11 -9.14 2.87
CA THR A 130 -12.90 -9.47 4.04
C THR A 130 -12.05 -9.26 5.29
N PRO A 131 -12.48 -8.38 6.22
CA PRO A 131 -11.67 -8.13 7.43
C PRO A 131 -11.43 -9.42 8.22
N ASN A 132 -10.19 -9.60 8.67
CA ASN A 132 -9.85 -10.66 9.62
C ASN A 132 -10.32 -10.26 11.01
N LYS A 133 -10.74 -11.23 11.76
CA LYS A 133 -11.19 -10.99 13.13
C LYS A 133 -10.05 -11.10 14.13
#